data_90b0eb7385b6765a56cc5ddb4ad8ff7e
#
_entry.id   90b0eb7385b6765a56cc5ddb4ad8ff7e
#
_cell.length_a   1.000
_cell.length_b   1.000
_cell.length_c   1.000
_cell.angle_alpha   90.00
_cell.angle_beta   90.00
_cell.angle_gamma   90.00
#
_symmetry.space_group_name_H-M   'P 1'
#
loop_
_entity.id
_entity.type
_entity.pdbx_description
1 polymer ?
#
loop_
_entity_poly.entity_id
_entity_poly.type
_entity_poly.pdbx_seq_one_letter_code
_entity_poly.pdbx_strand_id
1 'polypeptide(L)'
;MSVESNNQAVYRTAESVSPKHPDKICDQISDAILDAYLAKDPQARVAIEACGGHGALFLTGEVSSSELVDVKQIARRLAGDVEIIERIARQSPEIAQGVDAGGAGDQGVMIGYACAETPELLPLEYALARALNRFLYEKW
;
A
#
# COMPACT_ATOMS: atom_id res chain seq x y z
N MET A 1 -18.16 -45.30 24.48
CA MET A 1 -17.12 -44.81 23.58
C MET A 1 -16.88 -43.34 23.93
N SER A 2 -15.81 -43.09 24.73
CA SER A 2 -15.36 -41.74 25.07
C SER A 2 -14.68 -41.15 23.87
N VAL A 3 -15.24 -40.08 23.30
CA VAL A 3 -14.58 -39.26 22.29
C VAL A 3 -13.45 -38.52 23.02
N GLU A 4 -12.21 -38.96 22.87
CA GLU A 4 -11.05 -38.19 23.26
C GLU A 4 -11.06 -36.94 22.44
N SER A 5 -11.35 -35.79 23.06
CA SER A 5 -11.17 -34.48 22.46
C SER A 5 -9.67 -34.27 22.25
N ASN A 6 -9.21 -34.39 21.02
CA ASN A 6 -7.84 -34.09 20.62
C ASN A 6 -7.64 -32.57 20.78
N ASN A 7 -7.23 -32.16 21.96
CA ASN A 7 -7.03 -30.76 22.32
C ASN A 7 -5.68 -30.29 21.73
N GLN A 8 -5.56 -30.31 20.40
CA GLN A 8 -4.41 -29.72 19.75
C GLN A 8 -4.50 -28.21 19.87
N ALA A 9 -3.50 -27.57 20.46
CA ALA A 9 -3.38 -26.15 20.52
C ALA A 9 -3.32 -25.60 19.08
N VAL A 10 -4.23 -24.68 18.74
CA VAL A 10 -4.22 -23.97 17.47
C VAL A 10 -3.42 -22.69 17.66
N TYR A 11 -2.32 -22.57 16.94
CA TYR A 11 -1.48 -21.36 16.95
C TYR A 11 -1.89 -20.46 15.79
N ARG A 12 -2.04 -19.17 16.09
CA ARG A 12 -2.25 -18.12 15.08
C ARG A 12 -1.10 -17.13 15.19
N THR A 13 -0.69 -16.56 14.07
CA THR A 13 0.40 -15.59 14.00
C THR A 13 -0.05 -14.35 13.25
N ALA A 14 0.54 -13.21 13.61
CA ALA A 14 0.38 -11.96 12.90
C ALA A 14 1.65 -11.13 13.01
N GLU A 15 1.84 -10.24 12.06
CA GLU A 15 2.95 -9.29 12.05
C GLU A 15 2.45 -7.86 11.83
N SER A 16 3.25 -6.89 12.24
CA SER A 16 3.00 -5.47 12.01
C SER A 16 4.32 -4.76 11.80
N VAL A 17 4.45 -4.03 10.71
CA VAL A 17 5.64 -3.23 10.40
C VAL A 17 5.55 -1.83 10.99
N SER A 18 6.69 -1.22 11.30
CA SER A 18 6.74 0.16 11.79
C SER A 18 6.39 1.16 10.68
N PRO A 19 5.96 2.40 11.05
CA PRO A 19 5.71 3.45 10.06
C PRO A 19 6.92 3.83 9.19
N LYS A 20 8.14 3.51 9.64
CA LYS A 20 9.39 3.75 8.92
C LYS A 20 9.92 2.51 8.18
N HIS A 21 9.16 1.43 8.14
CA HIS A 21 9.53 0.27 7.34
C HIS A 21 9.56 0.67 5.85
N PRO A 22 10.56 0.23 5.06
CA PRO A 22 10.65 0.57 3.64
C PRO A 22 9.37 0.33 2.85
N ASP A 23 8.72 -0.82 3.06
CA ASP A 23 7.46 -1.14 2.38
C ASP A 23 6.36 -0.12 2.72
N LYS A 24 6.27 0.30 3.99
CA LYS A 24 5.29 1.30 4.39
C LYS A 24 5.59 2.69 3.80
N ILE A 25 6.86 3.05 3.68
CA ILE A 25 7.26 4.30 3.02
C ILE A 25 6.92 4.23 1.52
N CYS A 26 7.13 3.09 0.87
CA CYS A 26 6.77 2.89 -0.54
C CYS A 26 5.26 3.03 -0.77
N ASP A 27 4.41 2.41 0.08
CA ASP A 27 2.96 2.59 0.05
C ASP A 27 2.58 4.08 0.17
N GLN A 28 3.15 4.78 1.16
CA GLN A 28 2.87 6.20 1.38
C GLN A 28 3.30 7.08 0.21
N ILE A 29 4.37 6.73 -0.49
CA ILE A 29 4.82 7.45 -1.68
C ILE A 29 3.83 7.26 -2.83
N SER A 30 3.40 6.04 -3.10
CA SER A 30 2.41 5.73 -4.14
C SER A 30 1.09 6.45 -3.87
N ASP A 31 0.59 6.41 -2.64
CA ASP A 31 -0.62 7.12 -2.21
C ASP A 31 -0.47 8.64 -2.36
N ALA A 32 0.64 9.21 -1.91
CA ALA A 32 0.85 10.66 -1.98
C ALA A 32 0.99 11.17 -3.42
N ILE A 33 1.51 10.36 -4.33
CA ILE A 33 1.56 10.68 -5.77
C ILE A 33 0.15 10.63 -6.35
N LEU A 34 -0.64 9.61 -6.04
CA LEU A 34 -2.05 9.52 -6.44
C LEU A 34 -2.84 10.74 -5.96
N ASP A 35 -2.75 11.08 -4.69
CA ASP A 35 -3.41 12.26 -4.10
C ASP A 35 -3.02 13.55 -4.83
N ALA A 36 -1.74 13.72 -5.16
CA ALA A 36 -1.26 14.93 -5.83
C ALA A 36 -1.79 15.06 -7.27
N TYR A 37 -1.98 13.94 -7.98
CA TYR A 37 -2.63 13.96 -9.29
C TYR A 37 -4.12 14.25 -9.17
N LEU A 38 -4.84 13.54 -8.28
CA LEU A 38 -6.29 13.70 -8.10
C LEU A 38 -6.69 15.09 -7.61
N ALA A 39 -5.82 15.75 -6.83
CA ALA A 39 -6.04 17.13 -6.39
C ALA A 39 -6.04 18.16 -7.56
N LYS A 40 -5.34 17.84 -8.65
CA LYS A 40 -5.27 18.72 -9.84
C LYS A 40 -6.21 18.26 -10.95
N ASP A 41 -6.34 16.96 -11.12
CA ASP A 41 -7.14 16.32 -12.17
C ASP A 41 -7.94 15.15 -11.54
N PRO A 42 -9.21 15.39 -11.14
CA PRO A 42 -10.06 14.35 -10.57
C PRO A 42 -10.35 13.17 -11.50
N GLN A 43 -10.02 13.28 -12.79
CA GLN A 43 -10.15 12.22 -13.78
C GLN A 43 -8.82 11.53 -14.08
N ALA A 44 -7.74 11.91 -13.38
CA ALA A 44 -6.45 11.25 -13.56
C ALA A 44 -6.53 9.74 -13.26
N ARG A 45 -5.87 8.96 -14.11
CA ARG A 45 -5.63 7.54 -13.89
C ARG A 45 -4.17 7.35 -13.56
N VAL A 46 -3.90 6.84 -12.37
CA VAL A 46 -2.56 6.75 -11.79
C VAL A 46 -2.33 5.33 -11.28
N ALA A 47 -1.39 4.65 -11.88
CA ALA A 47 -0.94 3.32 -11.48
C ALA A 47 0.58 3.38 -11.28
N ILE A 48 1.02 3.87 -10.11
CA ILE A 48 2.43 4.04 -9.78
C ILE A 48 2.79 3.12 -8.63
N GLU A 49 3.81 2.31 -8.88
CA GLU A 49 4.43 1.42 -7.91
C GLU A 49 5.74 2.04 -7.41
N ALA A 50 6.01 1.87 -6.13
CA ALA A 50 7.26 2.25 -5.49
C ALA A 50 7.93 1.03 -4.86
N CYS A 51 9.23 0.88 -5.08
CA CYS A 51 10.04 -0.14 -4.45
C CYS A 51 11.36 0.49 -4.01
N GLY A 52 11.74 0.34 -2.74
CA GLY A 52 12.94 1.00 -2.25
C GLY A 52 13.54 0.39 -1.00
N GLY A 53 14.79 0.78 -0.76
CA GLY A 53 15.61 0.39 0.38
C GLY A 53 17.08 0.68 0.10
N HIS A 54 17.90 0.64 1.15
CA HIS A 54 19.36 0.82 1.03
C HIS A 54 19.81 2.07 0.26
N GLY A 55 19.07 3.19 0.43
CA GLY A 55 19.42 4.48 -0.18
C GLY A 55 18.94 4.66 -1.62
N ALA A 56 18.16 3.75 -2.18
CA ALA A 56 17.59 3.87 -3.51
C ALA A 56 16.07 3.64 -3.51
N LEU A 57 15.38 4.32 -4.42
CA LEU A 57 13.94 4.20 -4.65
C LEU A 57 13.68 4.13 -6.16
N PHE A 58 12.97 3.12 -6.58
CA PHE A 58 12.49 2.94 -7.93
C PHE A 58 11.00 3.26 -8.01
N LEU A 59 10.62 4.18 -8.91
CA LEU A 59 9.25 4.54 -9.23
C LEU A 59 8.95 4.09 -10.66
N THR A 60 7.90 3.29 -10.82
CA THR A 60 7.49 2.79 -12.13
C THR A 60 5.97 2.80 -12.24
N GLY A 61 5.47 2.68 -13.45
CA GLY A 61 4.04 2.60 -13.69
C GLY A 61 3.56 3.45 -14.84
N GLU A 62 2.27 3.72 -14.85
CA GLU A 62 1.60 4.45 -15.91
C GLU A 62 0.69 5.54 -15.33
N VAL A 63 0.64 6.68 -16.03
CA VAL A 63 -0.25 7.79 -15.69
C VAL A 63 -0.96 8.29 -16.94
N SER A 64 -2.25 8.59 -16.79
CA SER A 64 -3.03 9.35 -17.75
C SER A 64 -3.67 10.53 -17.03
N SER A 65 -3.16 11.74 -17.27
CA SER A 65 -3.66 12.99 -16.68
C SER A 65 -3.39 14.15 -17.61
N SER A 66 -4.20 15.20 -17.50
CA SER A 66 -3.97 16.50 -18.11
C SER A 66 -2.91 17.33 -17.38
N GLU A 67 -2.59 16.94 -16.14
CA GLU A 67 -1.71 17.67 -15.24
C GLU A 67 -0.36 16.96 -15.03
N LEU A 68 0.63 17.74 -14.62
CA LEU A 68 1.96 17.23 -14.25
C LEU A 68 2.18 17.36 -12.74
N VAL A 69 2.78 16.31 -12.17
CA VAL A 69 3.17 16.24 -10.76
C VAL A 69 4.66 15.93 -10.66
N ASP A 70 5.37 16.64 -9.79
CA ASP A 70 6.77 16.32 -9.46
C ASP A 70 6.82 15.13 -8.48
N VAL A 71 6.78 13.94 -9.06
CA VAL A 71 6.80 12.68 -8.29
C VAL A 71 8.08 12.51 -7.49
N LYS A 72 9.22 13.03 -7.99
CA LYS A 72 10.50 12.95 -7.26
C LYS A 72 10.51 13.84 -6.03
N GLN A 73 9.90 15.02 -6.11
CA GLN A 73 9.79 15.91 -4.95
C GLN A 73 8.93 15.27 -3.86
N ILE A 74 7.81 14.63 -4.24
CA ILE A 74 6.95 13.90 -3.29
C ILE A 74 7.72 12.76 -2.65
N ALA A 75 8.40 11.95 -3.45
CA ALA A 75 9.18 10.82 -2.96
C ALA A 75 10.28 11.25 -1.99
N ARG A 76 11.05 12.30 -2.30
CA ARG A 76 12.09 12.84 -1.40
C ARG A 76 11.54 13.33 -0.07
N ARG A 77 10.35 13.92 -0.07
CA ARG A 77 9.71 14.39 1.16
C ARG A 77 9.43 13.25 2.14
N LEU A 78 9.12 12.04 1.63
CA LEU A 78 8.76 10.87 2.42
C LEU A 78 9.95 9.95 2.70
N ALA A 79 10.80 9.70 1.71
CA ALA A 79 11.94 8.79 1.81
C ALA A 79 13.25 9.47 2.24
N GLY A 80 13.32 10.81 2.22
CA GLY A 80 14.54 11.55 2.48
C GLY A 80 15.47 11.62 1.27
N ASP A 81 16.77 11.82 1.54
CA ASP A 81 17.79 11.93 0.49
C ASP A 81 18.21 10.53 0.02
N VAL A 82 17.53 10.02 -0.98
CA VAL A 82 17.79 8.74 -1.63
C VAL A 82 17.92 8.92 -3.14
N GLU A 83 18.62 8.00 -3.79
CA GLU A 83 18.66 7.94 -5.25
C GLU A 83 17.27 7.56 -5.78
N ILE A 84 16.69 8.39 -6.67
CA ILE A 84 15.37 8.12 -7.24
C ILE A 84 15.50 7.81 -8.74
N ILE A 85 15.17 6.58 -9.08
CA ILE A 85 15.09 6.07 -10.45
C ILE A 85 13.62 6.07 -10.86
N GLU A 86 13.27 6.90 -11.83
CA GLU A 86 11.89 7.04 -12.33
C GLU A 86 11.74 6.42 -13.71
N ARG A 87 10.72 5.59 -13.88
CA ARG A 87 10.30 4.95 -15.13
C ARG A 87 8.77 4.94 -15.21
N ILE A 88 8.18 6.14 -15.32
CA ILE A 88 6.74 6.33 -15.42
C ILE A 88 6.42 6.62 -16.90
N ALA A 89 5.46 5.88 -17.45
CA ALA A 89 5.00 6.02 -18.81
C ALA A 89 3.58 6.61 -18.85
N ARG A 90 3.18 7.07 -20.04
CA ARG A 90 1.76 7.34 -20.30
C ARG A 90 1.03 6.02 -20.48
N GLN A 91 -0.20 5.92 -19.93
CA GLN A 91 -1.04 4.72 -20.06
C GLN A 91 -1.17 4.31 -21.54
N SER A 92 -1.05 3.00 -21.80
CA SER A 92 -1.14 2.47 -23.15
C SER A 92 -2.53 2.69 -23.75
N PRO A 93 -2.63 2.91 -25.09
CA PRO A 93 -3.91 3.09 -25.74
C PRO A 93 -4.87 1.90 -25.62
N GLU A 94 -4.32 0.68 -25.57
CA GLU A 94 -5.09 -0.56 -25.44
C GLU A 94 -5.80 -0.64 -24.09
N ILE A 95 -5.10 -0.30 -23.00
CA ILE A 95 -5.69 -0.24 -21.65
C ILE A 95 -6.68 0.93 -21.56
N ALA A 96 -6.34 2.08 -22.12
CA ALA A 96 -7.20 3.26 -22.12
C ALA A 96 -8.58 2.99 -22.75
N GLN A 97 -8.67 2.25 -23.85
CA GLN A 97 -9.93 1.90 -24.50
C GLN A 97 -10.92 1.17 -23.56
N GLY A 98 -10.41 0.24 -22.74
CA GLY A 98 -11.24 -0.48 -21.78
C GLY A 98 -11.73 0.40 -20.63
N VAL A 99 -10.86 1.27 -20.13
CA VAL A 99 -11.17 2.17 -19.00
C VAL A 99 -12.04 3.35 -19.43
N ASP A 100 -11.81 3.93 -20.60
CA ASP A 100 -12.58 5.08 -21.14
C ASP A 100 -14.05 4.71 -21.36
N ALA A 101 -14.35 3.44 -21.65
CA ALA A 101 -15.71 2.91 -21.75
C ALA A 101 -16.36 2.56 -20.39
N GLY A 102 -15.72 2.86 -19.28
CA GLY A 102 -16.21 2.55 -17.93
C GLY A 102 -15.87 1.13 -17.43
N GLY A 103 -14.95 0.44 -18.11
CA GLY A 103 -14.44 -0.85 -17.72
C GLY A 103 -13.31 -0.75 -16.70
N ALA A 104 -12.82 -1.91 -16.21
CA ALA A 104 -11.65 -2.01 -15.35
C ALA A 104 -10.37 -2.04 -16.19
N GLY A 105 -9.32 -1.36 -15.71
CA GLY A 105 -7.99 -1.36 -16.33
C GLY A 105 -7.15 -2.57 -15.96
N ASP A 106 -7.54 -3.30 -14.93
CA ASP A 106 -6.84 -4.49 -14.44
C ASP A 106 -7.81 -5.46 -13.77
N GLN A 107 -7.37 -6.68 -13.55
CA GLN A 107 -8.07 -7.66 -12.73
C GLN A 107 -7.82 -7.42 -11.24
N GLY A 108 -8.71 -7.86 -10.37
CA GLY A 108 -8.54 -7.73 -8.94
C GLY A 108 -9.37 -8.72 -8.14
N VAL A 109 -8.85 -9.12 -6.98
CA VAL A 109 -9.56 -9.88 -5.97
C VAL A 109 -9.55 -9.09 -4.67
N MET A 110 -10.74 -8.73 -4.19
CA MET A 110 -10.91 -8.01 -2.92
C MET A 110 -11.35 -9.00 -1.84
N ILE A 111 -10.60 -9.09 -0.74
CA ILE A 111 -10.93 -9.93 0.39
C ILE A 111 -11.17 -9.04 1.61
N GLY A 112 -12.38 -9.17 2.18
CA GLY A 112 -12.74 -8.51 3.44
C GLY A 112 -12.94 -9.53 4.55
N TYR A 113 -12.47 -9.21 5.76
CA TYR A 113 -12.67 -10.01 6.96
C TYR A 113 -12.88 -9.12 8.16
N ALA A 114 -13.88 -9.45 8.98
CA ALA A 114 -14.12 -8.82 10.26
C ALA A 114 -14.57 -9.88 11.27
N CYS A 115 -14.19 -9.72 12.54
CA CYS A 115 -14.60 -10.60 13.63
C CYS A 115 -14.86 -9.81 14.91
N ALA A 116 -15.53 -10.42 15.88
CA ALA A 116 -15.88 -9.80 17.15
C ALA A 116 -14.86 -10.09 18.27
N GLU A 117 -13.61 -10.43 17.92
CA GLU A 117 -12.57 -10.74 18.91
C GLU A 117 -12.02 -9.48 19.61
N THR A 118 -12.07 -8.33 18.94
CA THR A 118 -11.63 -7.04 19.47
C THR A 118 -12.61 -5.93 19.14
N PRO A 119 -12.59 -4.80 19.85
CA PRO A 119 -13.42 -3.62 19.52
C PRO A 119 -13.18 -3.08 18.11
N GLU A 120 -11.98 -3.28 17.56
CA GLU A 120 -11.61 -2.88 16.21
C GLU A 120 -12.16 -3.80 15.12
N LEU A 121 -12.88 -4.86 15.50
CA LEU A 121 -13.38 -5.92 14.61
C LEU A 121 -12.26 -6.69 13.89
N LEU A 122 -11.09 -6.77 14.51
CA LEU A 122 -9.90 -7.45 14.00
C LEU A 122 -9.59 -8.71 14.81
N PRO A 123 -8.91 -9.71 14.22
CA PRO A 123 -8.34 -10.84 14.97
C PRO A 123 -7.43 -10.37 16.10
N LEU A 124 -7.50 -11.03 17.24
CA LEU A 124 -6.75 -10.64 18.45
C LEU A 124 -5.23 -10.60 18.22
N GLU A 125 -4.67 -11.57 17.52
CA GLU A 125 -3.24 -11.62 17.21
C GLU A 125 -2.79 -10.41 16.38
N TYR A 126 -3.63 -9.98 15.43
CA TYR A 126 -3.34 -8.80 14.62
C TYR A 126 -3.45 -7.49 15.43
N ALA A 127 -4.48 -7.36 16.24
CA ALA A 127 -4.66 -6.21 17.12
C ALA A 127 -3.49 -6.07 18.11
N LEU A 128 -3.03 -7.18 18.70
CA LEU A 128 -1.87 -7.21 19.59
C LEU A 128 -0.57 -6.84 18.88
N ALA A 129 -0.30 -7.40 17.69
CA ALA A 129 0.89 -7.07 16.91
C ALA A 129 0.96 -5.58 16.58
N ARG A 130 -0.17 -4.97 16.18
CA ARG A 130 -0.27 -3.53 15.93
C ARG A 130 -0.06 -2.68 17.18
N ALA A 131 -0.69 -3.07 18.28
CA ALA A 131 -0.58 -2.32 19.55
C ALA A 131 0.87 -2.34 20.06
N LEU A 132 1.53 -3.49 20.03
CA LEU A 132 2.93 -3.64 20.43
C LEU A 132 3.86 -2.82 19.53
N ASN A 133 3.68 -2.89 18.21
CA ASN A 133 4.47 -2.11 17.27
C ASN A 133 4.32 -0.60 17.50
N ARG A 134 3.09 -0.10 17.66
CA ARG A 134 2.82 1.29 17.97
C ARG A 134 3.50 1.73 19.27
N PHE A 135 3.35 0.93 20.33
CA PHE A 135 3.98 1.20 21.61
C PHE A 135 5.52 1.32 21.50
N LEU A 136 6.15 0.39 20.80
CA LEU A 136 7.59 0.43 20.57
C LEU A 136 8.00 1.67 19.78
N TYR A 137 7.28 1.99 18.70
CA TYR A 137 7.58 3.14 17.87
C TYR A 137 7.43 4.49 18.60
N GLU A 138 6.46 4.62 19.51
CA GLU A 138 6.23 5.83 20.29
C GLU A 138 7.24 6.02 21.43
N LYS A 139 7.94 4.97 21.84
CA LYS A 139 8.89 4.97 22.96
C LYS A 139 10.36 5.12 22.52
N TRP A 140 10.65 4.87 21.25
CA TRP A 140 11.99 4.91 20.66
C TRP A 140 12.06 5.89 19.48
#